data_efdff5f2d687362c132ce79bcc2dc3bd
#
_entry.id   efdff5f2d687362c132ce79bcc2dc3bd
#
_cell.length_a   1.000
_cell.length_b   1.000
_cell.length_c   1.000
_cell.angle_alpha   90.00
_cell.angle_beta   90.00
_cell.angle_gamma   90.00
#
_symmetry.space_group_name_H-M   'P 1'
#
loop_
_entity.id
_entity.type
_entity.pdbx_description
1 polymer ?
#
loop_
_entity_poly.entity_id
_entity_poly.type
_entity_poly.pdbx_seq_one_letter_code
_entity_poly.pdbx_strand_id
1 'polypeptide(L)'
;MSMDTLGATKNHDFHAFTPTVSNIRPTSRGHVSIVDKDSRTYAKIKMNYLSTDDDRYVAAQGLKLVRKIMLETETFKKYEPEEYRPGLHIKDDEELVKAGSDHTQTIFHPVGTCKMGKDENSVVDDKLKVHGIENLRVVDASIMPNITSGNTNAPTIMIAEKAADMIIEDSKL
;
A
#
# COMPACT_ATOMS: atom_id res chain seq x y z
N MET A 1 -11.48 19.94 -5.28
CA MET A 1 -10.35 20.08 -6.23
C MET A 1 -9.98 18.66 -6.66
N SER A 2 -9.96 18.38 -7.92
CA SER A 2 -9.64 17.04 -8.44
C SER A 2 -8.49 17.13 -9.43
N MET A 3 -7.64 16.11 -9.42
CA MET A 3 -6.47 15.97 -10.28
C MET A 3 -6.56 14.64 -11.02
N ASP A 4 -5.99 14.54 -12.21
CA ASP A 4 -5.97 13.29 -12.99
C ASP A 4 -5.20 12.19 -12.30
N THR A 5 -4.12 12.55 -11.62
CA THR A 5 -3.30 11.64 -10.81
C THR A 5 -2.80 12.36 -9.56
N LEU A 6 -2.52 11.63 -8.50
CA LEU A 6 -1.81 12.17 -7.33
C LEU A 6 -0.41 12.66 -7.79
N GLY A 7 -0.13 13.95 -7.61
CA GLY A 7 1.09 14.58 -8.10
C GLY A 7 0.96 15.26 -9.46
N ALA A 8 -0.23 15.25 -10.08
CA ALA A 8 -0.51 16.11 -11.22
C ALA A 8 -0.36 17.57 -10.82
N THR A 9 0.31 18.35 -11.66
CA THR A 9 0.58 19.77 -11.39
C THR A 9 -0.60 20.69 -11.73
N LYS A 10 -1.61 20.16 -12.42
CA LYS A 10 -2.76 20.93 -12.88
C LYS A 10 -4.07 20.30 -12.45
N ASN A 11 -4.93 21.10 -11.82
CA ASN A 11 -6.29 20.70 -11.50
C ASN A 11 -7.16 20.73 -12.75
N HIS A 12 -8.27 20.00 -12.70
CA HIS A 12 -9.33 20.16 -13.69
C HIS A 12 -9.90 21.57 -13.63
N ASP A 13 -10.34 22.07 -14.76
CA ASP A 13 -11.01 23.38 -14.94
C ASP A 13 -12.51 23.32 -14.65
N PHE A 14 -13.01 22.18 -14.19
CA PHE A 14 -14.38 21.94 -13.76
C PHE A 14 -14.43 21.45 -12.30
N HIS A 15 -15.61 21.55 -11.68
CA HIS A 15 -15.83 21.08 -10.32
C HIS A 15 -15.79 19.55 -10.29
N ALA A 16 -14.86 18.98 -9.55
CA ALA A 16 -14.73 17.54 -9.42
C ALA A 16 -14.16 17.14 -8.05
N PHE A 17 -14.32 15.87 -7.71
CA PHE A 17 -13.68 15.21 -6.59
C PHE A 17 -13.31 13.78 -6.97
N THR A 18 -12.37 13.20 -6.27
CA THR A 18 -11.87 11.86 -6.56
C THR A 18 -12.08 10.96 -5.34
N PRO A 19 -13.13 10.13 -5.33
CA PRO A 19 -13.24 9.08 -4.33
C PRO A 19 -12.21 8.00 -4.64
N THR A 20 -11.57 7.48 -3.59
CA THR A 20 -10.54 6.45 -3.72
C THR A 20 -10.91 5.20 -2.94
N VAL A 21 -10.47 4.06 -3.41
CA VAL A 21 -10.56 2.78 -2.71
C VAL A 21 -9.17 2.18 -2.57
N SER A 22 -8.91 1.59 -1.41
CA SER A 22 -7.63 0.94 -1.13
C SER A 22 -7.87 -0.43 -0.53
N ASN A 23 -7.24 -1.47 -1.12
CA ASN A 23 -7.19 -2.77 -0.48
C ASN A 23 -6.24 -2.70 0.73
N ILE A 24 -6.79 -2.84 1.94
CA ILE A 24 -6.03 -2.79 3.19
C ILE A 24 -5.41 -4.13 3.58
N ARG A 25 -5.65 -5.19 2.81
CA ARG A 25 -5.05 -6.53 2.98
C ARG A 25 -4.61 -7.12 1.64
N PRO A 26 -3.71 -6.46 0.90
CA PRO A 26 -3.28 -6.96 -0.40
C PRO A 26 -2.51 -8.28 -0.27
N THR A 27 -2.74 -9.18 -1.22
CA THR A 27 -2.04 -10.46 -1.34
C THR A 27 -0.89 -10.42 -2.34
N SER A 28 -0.87 -9.46 -3.25
CA SER A 28 0.25 -9.22 -4.16
C SER A 28 1.55 -8.93 -3.41
N ARG A 29 2.65 -9.45 -3.93
CA ARG A 29 3.98 -9.24 -3.35
C ARG A 29 4.94 -8.72 -4.41
N GLY A 30 5.71 -7.73 -4.01
CA GLY A 30 6.82 -7.17 -4.76
C GLY A 30 8.16 -7.52 -4.11
N HIS A 31 9.22 -6.92 -4.62
CA HIS A 31 10.55 -7.08 -4.05
C HIS A 31 11.42 -5.83 -4.27
N VAL A 32 12.40 -5.70 -3.39
CA VAL A 32 13.49 -4.74 -3.52
C VAL A 32 14.78 -5.53 -3.68
N SER A 33 15.63 -5.15 -4.63
CA SER A 33 16.89 -5.81 -4.88
C SER A 33 18.04 -4.83 -5.10
N ILE A 34 19.22 -5.22 -4.65
CA ILE A 34 20.46 -4.48 -4.89
C ILE A 34 20.82 -4.60 -6.37
N VAL A 35 21.24 -3.50 -6.99
CA VAL A 35 21.62 -3.43 -8.40
C VAL A 35 23.14 -3.69 -8.56
N ASP A 36 23.94 -3.06 -7.70
CA ASP A 36 25.39 -3.22 -7.65
C ASP A 36 25.94 -2.98 -6.23
N LYS A 37 27.26 -2.99 -6.08
CA LYS A 37 27.95 -2.79 -4.79
C LYS A 37 28.06 -1.33 -4.34
N ASP A 38 27.76 -0.35 -5.19
CA ASP A 38 27.78 1.05 -4.82
C ASP A 38 26.48 1.41 -4.09
N SER A 39 26.57 1.70 -2.80
CA SER A 39 25.41 2.06 -1.98
C SER A 39 24.65 3.33 -2.41
N ARG A 40 25.25 4.13 -3.30
CA ARG A 40 24.62 5.31 -3.90
C ARG A 40 23.71 4.96 -5.07
N THR A 41 23.86 3.76 -5.64
CA THR A 41 22.97 3.27 -6.70
C THR A 41 21.63 2.89 -6.08
N TYR A 42 20.56 3.48 -6.59
CA TYR A 42 19.21 3.18 -6.11
C TYR A 42 18.86 1.70 -6.32
N ALA A 43 18.25 1.12 -5.30
CA ALA A 43 17.73 -0.24 -5.37
C ALA A 43 16.66 -0.37 -6.47
N LYS A 44 16.59 -1.54 -7.10
CA LYS A 44 15.50 -1.88 -8.00
C LYS A 44 14.27 -2.24 -7.17
N ILE A 45 13.19 -1.48 -7.35
CA ILE A 45 11.93 -1.69 -6.66
C ILE A 45 10.89 -2.20 -7.66
N LYS A 46 10.32 -3.38 -7.39
CA LYS A 46 9.19 -3.93 -8.14
C LYS A 46 8.01 -4.10 -7.19
N MET A 47 7.02 -3.22 -7.30
CA MET A 47 5.84 -3.24 -6.43
C MET A 47 4.90 -4.42 -6.73
N ASN A 48 4.76 -4.78 -8.01
CA ASN A 48 3.97 -5.92 -8.47
C ASN A 48 2.49 -5.87 -8.06
N TYR A 49 1.88 -4.67 -8.10
CA TYR A 49 0.48 -4.47 -7.76
C TYR A 49 -0.46 -5.32 -8.61
N LEU A 50 -1.62 -5.69 -8.04
CA LEU A 50 -2.70 -6.42 -8.72
C LEU A 50 -2.24 -7.73 -9.38
N SER A 51 -1.21 -8.38 -8.85
CA SER A 51 -0.65 -9.60 -9.41
C SER A 51 -1.44 -10.86 -9.03
N THR A 52 -2.34 -10.77 -8.06
CA THR A 52 -3.20 -11.87 -7.61
C THR A 52 -4.65 -11.64 -8.01
N ASP A 53 -5.41 -12.72 -8.16
CA ASP A 53 -6.84 -12.66 -8.47
C ASP A 53 -7.63 -11.99 -7.36
N ASP A 54 -7.27 -12.24 -6.09
CA ASP A 54 -7.89 -11.62 -4.94
C ASP A 54 -7.77 -10.09 -4.99
N ASP A 55 -6.58 -9.56 -5.28
CA ASP A 55 -6.37 -8.11 -5.35
C ASP A 55 -7.14 -7.48 -6.52
N ARG A 56 -7.18 -8.17 -7.67
CA ARG A 56 -7.99 -7.73 -8.82
C ARG A 56 -9.47 -7.71 -8.51
N TYR A 57 -9.96 -8.79 -7.89
CA TYR A 57 -11.36 -8.86 -7.45
C TYR A 57 -11.72 -7.73 -6.49
N VAL A 58 -10.91 -7.51 -5.45
CA VAL A 58 -11.15 -6.45 -4.47
C VAL A 58 -11.12 -5.07 -5.13
N ALA A 59 -10.20 -4.83 -6.08
CA ALA A 59 -10.14 -3.58 -6.82
C ALA A 59 -11.42 -3.35 -7.65
N ALA A 60 -11.88 -4.35 -8.40
CA ALA A 60 -13.11 -4.26 -9.19
C ALA A 60 -14.34 -4.00 -8.31
N GLN A 61 -14.50 -4.77 -7.21
CA GLN A 61 -15.63 -4.59 -6.29
C GLN A 61 -15.57 -3.23 -5.57
N GLY A 62 -14.38 -2.78 -5.23
CA GLY A 62 -14.18 -1.45 -4.65
C GLY A 62 -14.63 -0.32 -5.57
N LEU A 63 -14.25 -0.38 -6.84
CA LEU A 63 -14.67 0.60 -7.85
C LEU A 63 -16.20 0.56 -8.07
N LYS A 64 -16.81 -0.62 -8.12
CA LYS A 64 -18.27 -0.76 -8.20
C LYS A 64 -18.98 -0.18 -6.96
N LEU A 65 -18.41 -0.41 -5.77
CA LEU A 65 -18.94 0.15 -4.54
C LEU A 65 -18.89 1.69 -4.54
N VAL A 66 -17.77 2.25 -5.00
CA VAL A 66 -17.64 3.71 -5.16
C VAL A 66 -18.70 4.25 -6.12
N ARG A 67 -18.92 3.62 -7.27
CA ARG A 67 -19.99 3.99 -8.20
C ARG A 67 -21.35 4.00 -7.52
N LYS A 68 -21.68 2.90 -6.82
CA LYS A 68 -22.94 2.79 -6.08
C LYS A 68 -23.13 3.93 -5.07
N ILE A 69 -22.09 4.22 -4.29
CA ILE A 69 -22.14 5.30 -3.29
C ILE A 69 -22.36 6.65 -3.97
N MET A 70 -21.57 6.95 -5.00
CA MET A 70 -21.56 8.27 -5.64
C MET A 70 -22.81 8.53 -6.49
N LEU A 71 -23.29 7.52 -7.22
CA LEU A 71 -24.34 7.70 -8.23
C LEU A 71 -25.73 7.31 -7.73
N GLU A 72 -25.84 6.44 -6.71
CA GLU A 72 -27.12 5.87 -6.32
C GLU A 72 -27.63 6.34 -4.96
N THR A 73 -26.76 6.93 -4.10
CA THR A 73 -27.21 7.39 -2.78
C THR A 73 -27.81 8.78 -2.81
N GLU A 74 -28.85 9.01 -2.02
CA GLU A 74 -29.54 10.31 -1.94
C GLU A 74 -28.59 11.45 -1.51
N THR A 75 -27.57 11.12 -0.73
CA THR A 75 -26.56 12.10 -0.28
C THR A 75 -25.82 12.75 -1.44
N PHE A 76 -25.48 11.95 -2.47
CA PHE A 76 -24.72 12.43 -3.62
C PHE A 76 -25.58 12.78 -4.84
N LYS A 77 -26.73 12.15 -5.03
CA LYS A 77 -27.64 12.44 -6.16
C LYS A 77 -27.97 13.92 -6.31
N LYS A 78 -28.11 14.66 -5.20
CA LYS A 78 -28.39 16.10 -5.24
C LYS A 78 -27.33 16.95 -5.93
N TYR A 79 -26.14 16.40 -6.14
CA TYR A 79 -25.03 17.05 -6.87
C TYR A 79 -24.96 16.62 -8.33
N GLU A 80 -25.85 15.72 -8.77
CA GLU A 80 -25.89 15.18 -10.14
C GLU A 80 -24.49 14.74 -10.63
N PRO A 81 -23.78 13.85 -9.87
CA PRO A 81 -22.42 13.51 -10.21
C PRO A 81 -22.36 12.66 -11.48
N GLU A 82 -21.40 12.97 -12.33
CA GLU A 82 -21.05 12.18 -13.50
C GLU A 82 -19.68 11.53 -13.32
N GLU A 83 -19.54 10.25 -13.68
CA GLU A 83 -18.25 9.58 -13.62
C GLU A 83 -17.38 9.99 -14.81
N TYR A 84 -16.34 10.75 -14.52
CA TYR A 84 -15.34 11.15 -15.51
C TYR A 84 -14.39 10.01 -15.87
N ARG A 85 -13.89 9.29 -14.85
CA ARG A 85 -12.99 8.13 -14.99
C ARG A 85 -13.31 7.07 -13.95
N PRO A 86 -13.14 5.79 -14.30
CA PRO A 86 -12.74 5.22 -15.61
C PRO A 86 -13.82 5.28 -16.70
N GLY A 87 -15.06 5.60 -16.36
CA GLY A 87 -16.20 5.76 -17.27
C GLY A 87 -17.23 4.63 -17.14
N LEU A 88 -18.52 5.00 -17.08
CA LEU A 88 -19.64 4.09 -16.83
C LEU A 88 -19.87 3.03 -17.92
N HIS A 89 -19.26 3.18 -19.10
CA HIS A 89 -19.33 2.20 -20.16
C HIS A 89 -18.55 0.94 -19.84
N ILE A 90 -17.52 1.02 -18.96
CA ILE A 90 -16.74 -0.13 -18.50
C ILE A 90 -17.51 -0.82 -17.37
N LYS A 91 -17.99 -2.04 -17.63
CA LYS A 91 -18.80 -2.84 -16.69
C LYS A 91 -18.16 -4.16 -16.31
N ASP A 92 -17.35 -4.72 -17.20
CA ASP A 92 -16.59 -5.95 -16.95
C ASP A 92 -15.51 -5.73 -15.90
N ASP A 93 -15.26 -6.73 -15.05
CA ASP A 93 -14.35 -6.62 -13.92
C ASP A 93 -12.90 -6.49 -14.36
N GLU A 94 -12.48 -7.25 -15.38
CA GLU A 94 -11.11 -7.19 -15.88
C GLU A 94 -10.83 -5.88 -16.59
N GLU A 95 -11.78 -5.42 -17.41
CA GLU A 95 -11.70 -4.12 -18.07
C GLU A 95 -11.68 -2.98 -17.06
N LEU A 96 -12.47 -3.08 -15.98
CA LEU A 96 -12.53 -2.09 -14.91
C LEU A 96 -11.22 -2.02 -14.14
N VAL A 97 -10.63 -3.16 -13.79
CA VAL A 97 -9.31 -3.24 -13.15
C VAL A 97 -8.23 -2.68 -14.06
N LYS A 98 -8.25 -3.01 -15.34
CA LYS A 98 -7.28 -2.50 -16.32
C LYS A 98 -7.37 -0.97 -16.45
N ALA A 99 -8.55 -0.43 -16.64
CA ALA A 99 -8.76 1.02 -16.73
C ALA A 99 -8.44 1.73 -15.42
N GLY A 100 -8.76 1.12 -14.27
CA GLY A 100 -8.39 1.62 -12.95
C GLY A 100 -6.89 1.59 -12.69
N SER A 101 -6.16 0.58 -13.17
CA SER A 101 -4.72 0.44 -12.95
C SER A 101 -3.88 1.56 -13.56
N ASP A 102 -4.36 2.18 -14.65
CA ASP A 102 -3.71 3.33 -15.27
C ASP A 102 -3.74 4.59 -14.38
N HIS A 103 -4.61 4.59 -13.38
CA HIS A 103 -4.80 5.69 -12.42
C HIS A 103 -4.49 5.30 -10.98
N THR A 104 -4.13 4.03 -10.75
CA THR A 104 -3.79 3.52 -9.40
C THR A 104 -2.37 3.92 -9.04
N GLN A 105 -2.19 4.30 -7.79
CA GLN A 105 -0.87 4.56 -7.26
C GLN A 105 -0.77 4.14 -5.79
N THR A 106 0.45 4.15 -5.28
CA THR A 106 0.71 3.86 -3.86
C THR A 106 0.07 4.92 -2.97
N ILE A 107 -0.42 4.51 -1.80
CA ILE A 107 -0.77 5.41 -0.70
C ILE A 107 0.35 5.48 0.35
N PHE A 108 1.57 5.09 -0.02
CA PHE A 108 2.82 5.25 0.74
C PHE A 108 2.88 4.46 2.06
N HIS A 109 2.32 3.26 2.07
CA HIS A 109 2.36 2.34 3.21
C HIS A 109 3.02 0.98 2.88
N PRO A 110 4.22 0.95 2.25
CA PRO A 110 4.91 -0.31 1.98
C PRO A 110 5.42 -0.94 3.28
N VAL A 111 5.38 -2.27 3.33
CA VAL A 111 5.88 -3.07 4.46
C VAL A 111 6.55 -4.35 3.96
N GLY A 112 7.21 -5.09 4.84
CA GLY A 112 7.57 -6.49 4.61
C GLY A 112 8.91 -6.77 3.93
N THR A 113 9.69 -5.75 3.56
CA THR A 113 11.00 -5.97 2.93
C THR A 113 12.04 -6.57 3.89
N CYS A 114 11.83 -6.44 5.21
CA CYS A 114 12.60 -7.10 6.26
C CYS A 114 11.66 -7.84 7.23
N LYS A 115 10.69 -8.60 6.68
CA LYS A 115 9.61 -9.19 7.47
C LYS A 115 10.11 -10.01 8.66
N MET A 116 9.41 -9.90 9.78
CA MET A 116 9.65 -10.76 10.93
C MET A 116 9.05 -12.16 10.71
N GLY A 117 9.69 -13.15 11.31
CA GLY A 117 9.21 -14.53 11.28
C GLY A 117 10.29 -15.55 11.57
N LYS A 118 9.93 -16.83 11.36
CA LYS A 118 10.80 -17.99 11.56
C LYS A 118 11.06 -18.79 10.29
N ASP A 119 10.41 -18.37 9.18
CA ASP A 119 10.61 -19.02 7.89
C ASP A 119 11.90 -18.54 7.22
N GLU A 120 12.36 -19.29 6.21
CA GLU A 120 13.62 -19.03 5.49
C GLU A 120 13.69 -17.65 4.81
N ASN A 121 12.56 -17.02 4.55
CA ASN A 121 12.47 -15.71 3.94
C ASN A 121 12.29 -14.58 4.97
N SER A 122 12.33 -14.91 6.27
CA SER A 122 12.25 -13.92 7.33
C SER A 122 13.62 -13.29 7.58
N VAL A 123 13.65 -11.98 7.76
CA VAL A 123 14.89 -11.21 7.97
C VAL A 123 15.17 -11.03 9.45
N VAL A 124 14.15 -10.83 10.28
CA VAL A 124 14.29 -10.62 11.71
C VAL A 124 13.43 -11.59 12.52
N ASP A 125 13.84 -11.86 13.75
CA ASP A 125 13.10 -12.64 14.74
C ASP A 125 12.02 -11.79 15.47
N ASP A 126 11.40 -12.35 16.48
CA ASP A 126 10.36 -11.69 17.33
C ASP A 126 10.94 -10.63 18.28
N LYS A 127 12.27 -10.53 18.38
CA LYS A 127 13.00 -9.46 19.07
C LYS A 127 13.63 -8.46 18.11
N LEU A 128 13.27 -8.53 16.84
CA LEU A 128 13.72 -7.68 15.75
C LEU A 128 15.21 -7.81 15.44
N LYS A 129 15.87 -8.88 15.90
CA LYS A 129 17.27 -9.20 15.61
C LYS A 129 17.37 -9.85 14.23
N VAL A 130 18.35 -9.42 13.44
CA VAL A 130 18.58 -9.97 12.09
C VAL A 130 19.10 -11.40 12.21
N HIS A 131 18.47 -12.33 11.50
CA HIS A 131 18.92 -13.73 11.47
C HIS A 131 20.35 -13.85 10.92
N GLY A 132 21.20 -14.54 11.66
CA GLY A 132 22.57 -14.81 11.24
C GLY A 132 23.56 -13.64 11.37
N ILE A 133 23.14 -12.49 11.89
CA ILE A 133 24.02 -11.33 12.14
C ILE A 133 23.84 -10.88 13.58
N GLU A 134 24.95 -10.88 14.34
CA GLU A 134 24.93 -10.43 15.74
C GLU A 134 24.84 -8.90 15.84
N ASN A 135 24.22 -8.42 16.90
CA ASN A 135 24.12 -7.00 17.26
C ASN A 135 23.49 -6.08 16.21
N LEU A 136 22.65 -6.64 15.33
CA LEU A 136 21.90 -5.89 14.32
C LEU A 136 20.41 -6.11 14.47
N ARG A 137 19.65 -5.03 14.40
CA ARG A 137 18.16 -5.04 14.38
C ARG A 137 17.63 -4.20 13.21
N VAL A 138 16.41 -4.54 12.80
CA VAL A 138 15.61 -3.67 11.93
C VAL A 138 14.36 -3.26 12.71
N VAL A 139 14.11 -1.94 12.78
CA VAL A 139 13.05 -1.37 13.62
C VAL A 139 12.29 -0.31 12.84
N ASP A 140 11.49 -0.75 11.89
CA ASP A 140 10.63 0.10 11.08
C ASP A 140 9.48 -0.69 10.46
N ALA A 141 8.70 -0.08 9.58
CA ALA A 141 7.57 -0.71 8.92
C ALA A 141 7.93 -1.96 8.10
N SER A 142 9.19 -2.10 7.68
CA SER A 142 9.63 -3.24 6.86
C SER A 142 9.55 -4.59 7.57
N ILE A 143 9.52 -4.59 8.92
CA ILE A 143 9.39 -5.82 9.70
C ILE A 143 7.99 -6.43 9.67
N MET A 144 6.97 -5.66 9.31
CA MET A 144 5.59 -6.14 9.26
C MET A 144 5.42 -7.15 8.11
N PRO A 145 5.00 -8.41 8.37
CA PRO A 145 4.78 -9.38 7.30
C PRO A 145 3.64 -8.98 6.35
N ASN A 146 2.66 -8.25 6.85
CA ASN A 146 1.51 -7.73 6.12
C ASN A 146 1.16 -6.33 6.62
N ILE A 147 0.44 -5.57 5.79
CA ILE A 147 -0.14 -4.28 6.20
C ILE A 147 -1.15 -4.52 7.32
N THR A 148 -1.13 -3.67 8.35
CA THR A 148 -1.96 -3.77 9.56
C THR A 148 -3.40 -3.28 9.38
N SER A 149 -3.95 -3.42 8.17
CA SER A 149 -5.33 -3.03 7.80
C SER A 149 -5.61 -1.54 7.92
N GLY A 150 -4.62 -0.72 7.62
CA GLY A 150 -4.71 0.74 7.67
C GLY A 150 -3.36 1.41 7.46
N ASN A 151 -3.31 2.70 7.74
CA ASN A 151 -2.09 3.49 7.67
C ASN A 151 -1.02 2.97 8.63
N THR A 152 0.22 2.95 8.20
CA THR A 152 1.32 2.26 8.93
C THR A 152 2.03 3.14 9.95
N ASN A 153 1.67 4.41 10.12
CA ASN A 153 2.36 5.32 11.04
C ASN A 153 2.24 4.87 12.52
N ALA A 154 1.03 4.64 13.00
CA ALA A 154 0.80 4.23 14.38
C ALA A 154 1.47 2.88 14.73
N PRO A 155 1.31 1.80 13.91
CA PRO A 155 2.03 0.56 14.18
C PRO A 155 3.56 0.72 14.09
N THR A 156 4.09 1.58 13.24
CA THR A 156 5.54 1.85 13.18
C THR A 156 6.05 2.51 14.47
N ILE A 157 5.32 3.48 15.01
CA ILE A 157 5.64 4.09 16.31
C ILE A 157 5.61 3.02 17.43
N MET A 158 4.58 2.17 17.45
CA MET A 158 4.48 1.08 18.44
C MET A 158 5.66 0.09 18.33
N ILE A 159 6.07 -0.26 17.12
CA ILE A 159 7.24 -1.10 16.87
C ILE A 159 8.49 -0.44 17.43
N ALA A 160 8.68 0.85 17.21
CA ALA A 160 9.84 1.60 17.68
C ALA A 160 9.91 1.67 19.20
N GLU A 161 8.79 1.99 19.88
CA GLU A 161 8.69 2.01 21.33
C GLU A 161 9.01 0.63 21.94
N LYS A 162 8.39 -0.43 21.40
CA LYS A 162 8.66 -1.80 21.86
C LYS A 162 10.10 -2.23 21.64
N ALA A 163 10.70 -1.85 20.52
CA ALA A 163 12.11 -2.15 20.23
C ALA A 163 13.05 -1.41 21.17
N ALA A 164 12.75 -0.16 21.53
CA ALA A 164 13.54 0.61 22.50
C ALA A 164 13.60 -0.11 23.85
N ASP A 165 12.47 -0.60 24.35
CA ASP A 165 12.44 -1.40 25.58
C ASP A 165 13.33 -2.65 25.47
N MET A 166 13.23 -3.41 24.38
CA MET A 166 14.03 -4.61 24.14
C MET A 166 15.54 -4.30 24.11
N ILE A 167 15.93 -3.16 23.49
CA ILE A 167 17.34 -2.73 23.42
C ILE A 167 17.85 -2.36 24.82
N ILE A 168 17.05 -1.63 25.60
CA ILE A 168 17.41 -1.25 26.96
C ILE A 168 17.55 -2.50 27.87
N GLU A 169 16.65 -3.47 27.73
CA GLU A 169 16.73 -4.73 28.46
C GLU A 169 18.00 -5.50 28.11
N ASP A 170 18.32 -5.64 26.81
CA ASP A 170 19.52 -6.36 26.35
C ASP A 170 20.83 -5.64 26.78
N SER A 171 20.80 -4.31 26.98
CA SER A 171 21.98 -3.54 27.41
C SER A 171 22.29 -3.66 28.91
N LYS A 172 21.40 -4.23 29.72
CA LYS A 172 21.58 -4.45 31.15
C LYS A 172 22.23 -5.79 31.47
N LEU A 173 22.45 -6.63 30.50
CA LEU A 173 23.11 -7.94 30.56
C LEU A 173 24.60 -7.82 30.23
#